data_a809a4ef2810cfaa95f6628afa2ea70e
#
_entry.id   a809a4ef2810cfaa95f6628afa2ea70e
#
_cell.length_a   1.000
_cell.length_b   1.000
_cell.length_c   1.000
_cell.angle_alpha   90.00
_cell.angle_beta   90.00
_cell.angle_gamma   90.00
#
_symmetry.space_group_name_H-M   'P 1'
#
loop_
_entity.id
_entity.type
_entity.pdbx_description
1 polymer ?
#
loop_
_entity_poly.entity_id
_entity_poly.type
_entity_poly.pdbx_seq_one_letter_code
_entity_poly.pdbx_strand_id
1 'polypeptide(L)'
;ETEAVPFAALQQKKRPKENPVMQRAVERVRNIQERRFQGSGIHFNAEMSPAQIEAYCSLCPEDSAFLESLYNTGAMSARALHKLLKVARTAADFDGSAEIQRAHLAEALAYRSPEEKYWGSISKLARQSIRYPHTRRQH
;
A
#
# COMPACT_ATOMS: atom_id res chain seq x y z
N GLU A 1 35.78 5.06 4.78
CA GLU A 1 35.52 5.18 4.47
C GLU A 1 35.14 5.15 3.67
N THR A 2 35.03 5.01 3.52
CA THR A 2 34.85 5.00 2.79
C THR A 2 34.32 5.18 2.10
N GLU A 3 34.04 5.30 1.98
CA GLU A 3 33.69 5.49 1.31
C GLU A 3 33.63 5.61 0.31
N ALA A 4 33.57 5.23 0.39
CA ALA A 4 34.02 5.13 -0.92
C ALA A 4 33.11 5.77 -1.93
N VAL A 5 31.86 5.34 -2.00
CA VAL A 5 30.92 5.94 -2.92
C VAL A 5 30.20 7.08 -2.23
N PRO A 6 30.28 8.29 -2.79
CA PRO A 6 29.56 9.40 -2.19
C PRO A 6 28.06 9.15 -2.17
N PHE A 7 27.46 9.62 -1.12
CA PHE A 7 26.02 9.49 -0.97
C PHE A 7 25.27 10.12 -2.14
N ALA A 8 25.77 11.24 -2.63
CA ALA A 8 25.14 11.93 -3.75
C ALA A 8 25.12 11.08 -5.00
N ALA A 9 26.21 10.33 -5.23
CA ALA A 9 26.26 9.45 -6.39
C ALA A 9 25.25 8.32 -6.29
N LEU A 10 25.06 7.79 -5.10
CA LEU A 10 24.06 6.76 -4.90
C LEU A 10 22.67 7.28 -5.15
N GLN A 11 22.40 8.49 -4.70
CA GLN A 11 21.10 9.08 -4.90
C GLN A 11 20.83 9.33 -6.36
N GLN A 12 21.81 9.79 -7.08
CA GLN A 12 21.63 10.04 -8.50
C GLN A 12 21.29 8.77 -9.25
N LYS A 13 21.94 7.69 -8.90
CA LYS A 13 21.68 6.43 -9.57
C LYS A 13 20.26 5.94 -9.33
N LYS A 14 19.69 6.28 -8.20
CA LYS A 14 18.37 5.81 -7.85
C LYS A 14 17.26 6.79 -8.17
N ARG A 15 17.60 7.91 -8.73
CA ARG A 15 16.58 8.92 -8.99
C ARG A 15 15.63 8.47 -10.07
N PRO A 16 14.33 8.70 -9.85
CA PRO A 16 13.33 8.33 -10.86
C PRO A 16 13.50 9.06 -12.17
N LYS A 17 14.15 10.22 -12.16
CA LYS A 17 14.30 10.96 -13.40
C LYS A 17 15.13 10.23 -14.42
N GLU A 18 15.87 9.22 -13.99
CA GLU A 18 16.61 8.39 -14.92
C GLU A 18 15.73 7.35 -15.57
N ASN A 19 14.47 7.26 -15.15
CA ASN A 19 13.50 6.34 -15.69
C ASN A 19 12.24 7.11 -16.02
N PRO A 20 12.09 7.54 -17.28
CA PRO A 20 10.93 8.36 -17.63
C PRO A 20 9.60 7.68 -17.37
N VAL A 21 9.54 6.37 -17.53
CA VAL A 21 8.29 5.65 -17.27
C VAL A 21 7.92 5.73 -15.80
N MET A 22 8.90 5.49 -14.94
CA MET A 22 8.67 5.58 -13.51
C MET A 22 8.30 6.98 -13.08
N GLN A 23 8.96 7.96 -13.66
CA GLN A 23 8.70 9.35 -13.32
C GLN A 23 7.28 9.75 -13.69
N ARG A 24 6.80 9.31 -14.84
CA ARG A 24 5.42 9.60 -15.24
C ARG A 24 4.42 8.90 -14.33
N ALA A 25 4.75 7.69 -13.91
CA ALA A 25 3.88 6.98 -12.99
C ALA A 25 3.76 7.71 -11.66
N VAL A 26 4.88 8.19 -11.13
CA VAL A 26 4.88 8.93 -9.88
C VAL A 26 4.06 10.21 -10.01
N GLU A 27 4.22 10.91 -11.11
CA GLU A 27 3.45 12.14 -11.33
C GLU A 27 1.97 11.86 -11.43
N ARG A 28 1.60 10.78 -12.11
CA ARG A 28 0.20 10.41 -12.24
C ARG A 28 -0.40 10.11 -10.88
N VAL A 29 0.32 9.37 -10.06
CA VAL A 29 -0.15 9.03 -8.73
C VAL A 29 -0.28 10.29 -7.87
N ARG A 30 0.70 11.16 -7.95
CA ARG A 30 0.65 12.40 -7.20
C ARG A 30 -0.58 13.23 -7.58
N ASN A 31 -0.89 13.30 -8.87
CA ASN A 31 -2.06 14.04 -9.31
C ASN A 31 -3.36 13.40 -8.82
N ILE A 32 -3.40 12.07 -8.80
CA ILE A 32 -4.57 11.37 -8.29
C ILE A 32 -4.79 11.73 -6.83
N GLN A 33 -3.74 11.70 -6.03
CA GLN A 33 -3.89 11.98 -4.61
C GLN A 33 -4.17 13.44 -4.35
N GLU A 34 -3.60 14.31 -5.13
CA GLU A 34 -3.87 15.73 -5.01
C GLU A 34 -5.36 16.02 -5.22
N ARG A 35 -5.94 15.41 -6.24
CA ARG A 35 -7.37 15.59 -6.48
C ARG A 35 -8.22 14.96 -5.40
N ARG A 36 -7.79 13.79 -4.92
CA ARG A 36 -8.53 13.10 -3.86
C ARG A 36 -8.66 13.94 -2.61
N PHE A 37 -7.58 14.60 -2.24
CA PHE A 37 -7.52 15.32 -0.98
C PHE A 37 -7.71 16.82 -1.11
N GLN A 38 -8.18 17.25 -2.24
CA GLN A 38 -8.38 18.67 -2.48
C GLN A 38 -9.32 19.24 -1.42
N GLY A 39 -8.89 20.32 -0.77
CA GLY A 39 -9.70 20.96 0.25
C GLY A 39 -9.68 20.28 1.62
N SER A 40 -8.93 19.20 1.78
CA SER A 40 -8.93 18.46 3.04
C SER A 40 -7.77 18.82 3.95
N GLY A 41 -6.77 19.52 3.46
CA GLY A 41 -5.62 19.86 4.28
C GLY A 41 -4.49 18.88 4.23
N ILE A 42 -4.68 17.72 3.61
CA ILE A 42 -3.60 16.74 3.44
C ILE A 42 -3.32 16.56 1.96
N HIS A 43 -2.21 15.91 1.64
CA HIS A 43 -1.75 15.76 0.27
C HIS A 43 -1.50 14.34 -0.15
N PHE A 44 -1.25 13.43 0.79
CA PHE A 44 -0.83 12.08 0.48
C PHE A 44 -1.63 11.06 1.27
N ASN A 45 -1.72 9.86 0.72
CA ASN A 45 -2.43 8.78 1.41
C ASN A 45 -1.88 8.53 2.81
N ALA A 46 -0.57 8.70 2.98
CA ALA A 46 0.05 8.44 4.27
C ALA A 46 -0.48 9.33 5.38
N GLU A 47 -1.09 10.45 5.01
CA GLU A 47 -1.59 11.42 5.99
C GLU A 47 -3.05 11.21 6.35
N MET A 48 -3.70 10.21 5.77
CA MET A 48 -5.13 10.01 6.01
C MET A 48 -5.45 9.73 7.46
N SER A 49 -6.52 10.36 7.93
CA SER A 49 -7.09 10.04 9.24
C SER A 49 -7.90 8.74 9.13
N PRO A 50 -8.26 8.13 10.27
CA PRO A 50 -9.11 6.93 10.20
C PRO A 50 -10.40 7.14 9.42
N ALA A 51 -11.02 8.30 9.55
CA ALA A 51 -12.24 8.58 8.80
C ALA A 51 -11.97 8.64 7.31
N GLN A 52 -10.85 9.21 6.93
CA GLN A 52 -10.49 9.28 5.52
C GLN A 52 -10.12 7.91 4.96
N ILE A 53 -9.48 7.09 5.77
CA ILE A 53 -9.20 5.72 5.35
C ILE A 53 -10.50 4.99 5.05
N GLU A 54 -11.48 5.16 5.90
CA GLU A 54 -12.77 4.53 5.68
C GLU A 54 -13.42 5.04 4.39
N ALA A 55 -13.28 6.32 4.13
CA ALA A 55 -13.91 6.93 2.96
C ALA A 55 -13.23 6.53 1.65
N TYR A 56 -11.92 6.41 1.65
CA TYR A 56 -11.16 6.26 0.41
C TYR A 56 -10.57 4.87 0.20
N CYS A 57 -10.62 4.01 1.20
CA CYS A 57 -10.02 2.69 1.10
C CYS A 57 -11.10 1.62 1.11
N SER A 58 -12.00 1.69 0.15
CA SER A 58 -13.10 0.73 0.05
C SER A 58 -12.59 -0.63 -0.39
N LEU A 59 -13.13 -1.66 0.23
CA LEU A 59 -12.78 -3.03 -0.08
C LEU A 59 -14.04 -3.80 -0.43
N CYS A 60 -13.88 -4.89 -1.18
CA CYS A 60 -15.00 -5.78 -1.36
C CYS A 60 -15.33 -6.46 -0.03
N PRO A 61 -16.56 -6.96 0.13
CA PRO A 61 -16.94 -7.53 1.41
C PRO A 61 -16.05 -8.67 1.89
N GLU A 62 -15.54 -9.47 0.98
CA GLU A 62 -14.65 -10.57 1.36
C GLU A 62 -13.35 -10.09 1.95
N ASP A 63 -12.76 -9.10 1.30
CA ASP A 63 -11.49 -8.56 1.77
C ASP A 63 -11.68 -7.80 3.07
N SER A 64 -12.78 -7.09 3.19
CA SER A 64 -13.10 -6.38 4.42
C SER A 64 -13.27 -7.35 5.57
N ALA A 65 -13.96 -8.46 5.35
CA ALA A 65 -14.16 -9.47 6.38
C ALA A 65 -12.83 -10.11 6.78
N PHE A 66 -11.96 -10.32 5.80
CA PHE A 66 -10.65 -10.89 6.10
C PHE A 66 -9.84 -9.98 7.02
N LEU A 67 -9.80 -8.70 6.72
CA LEU A 67 -9.08 -7.76 7.55
C LEU A 67 -9.70 -7.61 8.93
N GLU A 68 -11.02 -7.63 8.96
CA GLU A 68 -11.72 -7.56 10.25
C GLU A 68 -11.37 -8.76 11.12
N SER A 69 -11.25 -9.92 10.51
CA SER A 69 -10.87 -11.12 11.23
C SER A 69 -9.46 -11.00 11.81
N LEU A 70 -8.52 -10.42 11.07
CA LEU A 70 -7.18 -10.18 11.57
C LEU A 70 -7.20 -9.26 12.78
N TYR A 71 -8.04 -8.25 12.73
CA TYR A 71 -8.14 -7.31 13.84
C TYR A 71 -8.78 -7.97 15.04
N ASN A 72 -9.86 -8.70 14.83
CA ASN A 72 -10.61 -9.30 15.93
C ASN A 72 -9.83 -10.37 16.66
N THR A 73 -8.98 -11.10 15.96
CA THR A 73 -8.17 -12.13 16.59
C THR A 73 -6.90 -11.58 17.22
N GLY A 74 -6.66 -10.29 17.10
CA GLY A 74 -5.46 -9.69 17.65
C GLY A 74 -4.22 -9.87 16.81
N ALA A 75 -4.36 -10.46 15.62
CA ALA A 75 -3.21 -10.65 14.74
C ALA A 75 -2.70 -9.33 14.20
N MET A 76 -3.57 -8.34 14.12
CA MET A 76 -3.21 -7.03 13.59
C MET A 76 -3.88 -5.94 14.41
N SER A 77 -3.09 -4.95 14.85
CA SER A 77 -3.65 -3.83 15.59
C SER A 77 -4.35 -2.87 14.64
N ALA A 78 -5.13 -1.95 15.21
CA ALA A 78 -5.78 -0.93 14.41
C ALA A 78 -4.76 -0.08 13.67
N ARG A 79 -3.66 0.23 14.31
CA ARG A 79 -2.60 1.02 13.70
C ARG A 79 -2.00 0.30 12.50
N ALA A 80 -1.71 -0.98 12.67
CA ALA A 80 -1.15 -1.77 11.59
C ALA A 80 -2.14 -1.89 10.44
N LEU A 81 -3.41 -2.04 10.77
CA LEU A 81 -4.45 -2.13 9.75
C LEU A 81 -4.55 -0.85 8.94
N HIS A 82 -4.52 0.30 9.61
CA HIS A 82 -4.57 1.57 8.92
C HIS A 82 -3.35 1.77 8.03
N LYS A 83 -2.18 1.36 8.51
CA LYS A 83 -0.97 1.44 7.72
C LYS A 83 -1.07 0.57 6.49
N LEU A 84 -1.59 -0.62 6.66
CA LEU A 84 -1.80 -1.53 5.53
C LEU A 84 -2.69 -0.90 4.47
N LEU A 85 -3.79 -0.30 4.90
CA LEU A 85 -4.74 0.28 3.96
C LEU A 85 -4.16 1.47 3.22
N LYS A 86 -3.34 2.27 3.89
CA LYS A 86 -2.68 3.39 3.21
C LYS A 86 -1.73 2.89 2.12
N VAL A 87 -0.99 1.84 2.40
CA VAL A 87 -0.08 1.28 1.41
C VAL A 87 -0.86 0.65 0.26
N ALA A 88 -1.93 -0.06 0.58
CA ALA A 88 -2.76 -0.69 -0.46
C ALA A 88 -3.42 0.38 -1.33
N ARG A 89 -3.86 1.48 -0.74
CA ARG A 89 -4.46 2.56 -1.52
C ARG A 89 -3.43 3.13 -2.50
N THR A 90 -2.22 3.29 -2.04
CA THR A 90 -1.15 3.79 -2.90
C THR A 90 -0.84 2.80 -4.02
N ALA A 91 -0.81 1.52 -3.72
CA ALA A 91 -0.59 0.51 -4.75
C ALA A 91 -1.69 0.56 -5.80
N ALA A 92 -2.93 0.73 -5.36
CA ALA A 92 -4.05 0.85 -6.28
C ALA A 92 -3.93 2.12 -7.13
N ASP A 93 -3.43 3.20 -6.55
CA ASP A 93 -3.22 4.42 -7.30
C ASP A 93 -2.21 4.22 -8.41
N PHE A 94 -1.14 3.47 -8.15
CA PHE A 94 -0.16 3.18 -9.19
C PHE A 94 -0.76 2.35 -10.32
N ASP A 95 -1.73 1.52 -10.00
CA ASP A 95 -2.41 0.73 -11.02
C ASP A 95 -3.54 1.50 -11.71
N GLY A 96 -3.84 2.69 -11.23
CA GLY A 96 -4.95 3.45 -11.77
C GLY A 96 -6.29 2.86 -11.38
N SER A 97 -6.34 2.09 -10.31
CA SER A 97 -7.56 1.41 -9.88
C SER A 97 -8.35 2.31 -8.95
N ALA A 98 -9.66 2.39 -9.19
CA ALA A 98 -10.53 3.19 -8.33
C ALA A 98 -10.68 2.55 -6.96
N GLU A 99 -10.60 1.24 -6.90
CA GLU A 99 -10.79 0.49 -5.66
C GLU A 99 -9.57 -0.33 -5.34
N ILE A 100 -9.39 -0.61 -4.05
CA ILE A 100 -8.33 -1.50 -3.61
C ILE A 100 -8.76 -2.92 -3.89
N GLN A 101 -7.93 -3.65 -4.63
CA GLN A 101 -8.20 -5.04 -4.96
C GLN A 101 -7.27 -5.95 -4.19
N ARG A 102 -7.54 -7.26 -4.28
CA ARG A 102 -6.75 -8.23 -3.54
C ARG A 102 -5.27 -8.16 -3.85
N ALA A 103 -4.95 -7.89 -5.10
CA ALA A 103 -3.54 -7.77 -5.48
C ALA A 103 -2.87 -6.64 -4.73
N HIS A 104 -3.60 -5.55 -4.54
CA HIS A 104 -3.06 -4.39 -3.82
C HIS A 104 -2.87 -4.71 -2.34
N LEU A 105 -3.82 -5.45 -1.75
CA LEU A 105 -3.67 -5.87 -0.36
C LEU A 105 -2.50 -6.81 -0.19
N ALA A 106 -2.35 -7.75 -1.11
CA ALA A 106 -1.24 -8.68 -1.06
C ALA A 106 0.10 -7.96 -1.17
N GLU A 107 0.15 -6.97 -2.04
CA GLU A 107 1.35 -6.17 -2.20
C GLU A 107 1.66 -5.41 -0.93
N ALA A 108 0.64 -4.82 -0.32
CA ALA A 108 0.82 -4.08 0.92
C ALA A 108 1.27 -4.98 2.07
N LEU A 109 0.72 -6.19 2.11
CA LEU A 109 1.11 -7.13 3.16
C LEU A 109 2.53 -7.64 2.97
N ALA A 110 3.03 -7.63 1.75
CA ALA A 110 4.41 -8.02 1.48
C ALA A 110 5.39 -6.92 1.85
N TYR A 111 4.92 -5.69 1.96
CA TYR A 111 5.77 -4.57 2.37
C TYR A 111 6.17 -4.75 3.83
N ARG A 112 7.45 -4.62 4.12
CA ARG A 112 7.93 -4.84 5.47
C ARG A 112 8.35 -3.57 6.15
N SER A 113 7.94 -3.45 7.40
CA SER A 113 8.39 -2.40 8.28
C SER A 113 9.28 -3.02 9.35
N PRO A 114 10.42 -2.41 9.68
CA PRO A 114 11.30 -2.99 10.70
C PRO A 114 10.62 -3.16 12.05
N GLU A 115 9.62 -2.37 12.35
CA GLU A 115 8.94 -2.46 13.63
C GLU A 115 7.91 -3.57 13.69
N GLU A 116 7.58 -4.16 12.56
CA GLU A 116 6.49 -5.13 12.51
C GLU A 116 7.04 -6.54 12.53
N LYS A 117 7.33 -7.02 13.71
CA LYS A 117 7.90 -8.34 13.87
C LYS A 117 7.07 -9.43 13.23
N TYR A 118 5.76 -9.31 13.37
CA TYR A 118 4.86 -10.37 12.93
C TYR A 118 4.32 -10.15 11.54
N TRP A 119 4.78 -9.08 10.90
CA TRP A 119 4.25 -8.72 9.59
C TRP A 119 4.46 -9.83 8.57
N GLY A 120 5.61 -10.48 8.62
CA GLY A 120 5.92 -11.56 7.69
C GLY A 120 4.95 -12.71 7.78
N SER A 121 4.60 -13.10 9.02
CA SER A 121 3.66 -14.19 9.23
C SER A 121 2.27 -13.81 8.72
N ILE A 122 1.85 -12.61 9.02
CA ILE A 122 0.54 -12.16 8.57
C ILE A 122 0.48 -12.11 7.05
N SER A 123 1.54 -11.61 6.44
CA SER A 123 1.59 -11.51 5.00
C SER A 123 1.55 -12.90 4.34
N LYS A 124 2.19 -13.87 4.96
CA LYS A 124 2.17 -15.21 4.44
C LYS A 124 0.77 -15.81 4.51
N LEU A 125 0.10 -15.65 5.63
CA LEU A 125 -1.27 -16.13 5.78
C LEU A 125 -2.21 -15.46 4.79
N ALA A 126 -2.05 -14.17 4.64
CA ALA A 126 -2.91 -13.41 3.75
C ALA A 126 -2.71 -13.83 2.30
N ARG A 127 -1.47 -14.10 1.92
CA ARG A 127 -1.20 -14.53 0.55
C ARG A 127 -1.86 -15.87 0.26
N GLN A 128 -1.87 -16.76 1.23
CA GLN A 128 -2.53 -18.04 1.03
C GLN A 128 -4.04 -17.88 0.87
N SER A 129 -4.62 -17.06 1.71
CA SER A 129 -6.04 -16.79 1.67
C SER A 129 -6.46 -16.13 0.36
N ILE A 130 -5.69 -15.15 -0.06
CA ILE A 130 -6.02 -14.38 -1.25
C ILE A 130 -5.76 -15.19 -2.51
N ARG A 131 -4.75 -16.03 -2.47
CA ARG A 131 -4.37 -16.79 -3.65
C ARG A 131 -5.48 -17.71 -4.13
N TYR A 132 -6.16 -18.38 -3.21
CA TYR A 132 -7.21 -19.31 -3.58
C TYR A 132 -8.31 -18.67 -4.40
N PRO A 133 -8.99 -17.65 -3.91
CA PRO A 133 -10.05 -17.04 -4.70
C PRO A 133 -9.54 -16.47 -6.00
N HIS A 134 -8.35 -15.92 -5.98
CA HIS A 134 -7.77 -15.35 -7.18
C HIS A 134 -7.59 -16.42 -8.25
N THR A 135 -7.07 -17.56 -7.85
CA THR A 135 -6.85 -18.66 -8.78
C THR A 135 -8.17 -19.12 -9.40
N ARG A 136 -9.19 -19.23 -8.59
CA ARG A 136 -10.48 -19.67 -9.09
C ARG A 136 -11.09 -18.70 -10.08
N ARG A 137 -10.85 -17.42 -9.86
CA ARG A 137 -11.44 -16.42 -10.73
C ARG A 137 -10.76 -16.32 -12.08
N GLN A 138 -9.64 -16.94 -12.22
CA GLN A 138 -8.97 -16.92 -13.51
C GLN A 138 -9.60 -17.84 -14.52
N HIS A 139 -10.57 -18.58 -14.13
CA HIS A 139 -11.28 -19.48 -15.07
C HIS A 139 -12.40 -18.79 -15.80
#